data_a1951fc7a99b591565ebeebf2e6548e9
#
_entry.id   a1951fc7a99b591565ebeebf2e6548e9
#
_cell.length_a   1.000
_cell.length_b   1.000
_cell.length_c   1.000
_cell.angle_alpha   90.00
_cell.angle_beta   90.00
_cell.angle_gamma   90.00
#
_symmetry.space_group_name_H-M   'P 1'
#
loop_
_entity.id
_entity.type
_entity.pdbx_description
1 polymer ?
#
loop_
_entity_poly.entity_id
_entity_poly.type
_entity_poly.pdbx_seq_one_letter_code
_entity_poly.pdbx_strand_id
1 'polypeptide(L)'
;MGWKNINAVVENRLFLGNIMAARSTRSLTENRITHIVSVCTDHIPAELPEAGICHMRIGVEDVDYADLLIHLPSACRFIDTALRSGGAVLVHCVQGISRSAAVVAAYMMWSRRLNATQALEVVRHARDQIWPNPGFQEQLVLFELCQYAPSPSNGIYVKWRTQLERRLAAAGLR
;
A
#
# COMPACT_ATOMS: atom_id res chain seq x y z
N MET A 1 -15.61 15.02 -11.89
CA MET A 1 -16.03 14.34 -10.66
C MET A 1 -15.25 14.87 -9.47
N GLY A 2 -15.91 15.04 -8.34
CA GLY A 2 -15.25 15.56 -7.16
C GLY A 2 -14.25 14.58 -6.55
N TRP A 3 -13.30 15.14 -5.82
CA TRP A 3 -12.33 14.38 -5.03
C TRP A 3 -13.03 13.54 -3.96
N LYS A 4 -12.73 12.25 -3.91
CA LYS A 4 -13.27 11.34 -2.88
C LYS A 4 -12.20 10.93 -1.88
N ASN A 5 -12.60 10.79 -0.63
CA ASN A 5 -11.72 10.33 0.44
C ASN A 5 -11.46 8.81 0.36
N ILE A 6 -12.40 8.06 -0.21
CA ILE A 6 -12.33 6.60 -0.30
C ILE A 6 -12.98 6.12 -1.61
N ASN A 7 -12.35 5.16 -2.24
CA ASN A 7 -12.87 4.49 -3.43
C ASN A 7 -12.77 2.97 -3.28
N ALA A 8 -13.75 2.24 -3.79
CA ALA A 8 -13.68 0.79 -3.85
C ALA A 8 -12.82 0.34 -5.03
N VAL A 9 -11.82 -0.47 -4.75
CA VAL A 9 -11.02 -1.16 -5.78
C VAL A 9 -11.63 -2.52 -6.10
N VAL A 10 -12.07 -3.22 -5.06
CA VAL A 10 -12.93 -4.40 -5.17
C VAL A 10 -14.20 -4.08 -4.40
N GLU A 11 -15.33 -4.12 -5.09
CA GLU A 11 -16.61 -3.67 -4.53
C GLU A 11 -16.92 -4.34 -3.19
N ASN A 12 -17.23 -3.52 -2.19
CA ASN A 12 -17.55 -3.94 -0.83
C ASN A 12 -16.43 -4.70 -0.08
N ARG A 13 -15.23 -4.79 -0.62
CA ARG A 13 -14.19 -5.64 -0.06
C ARG A 13 -12.84 -4.95 0.15
N LEU A 14 -12.36 -4.24 -0.87
CA LEU A 14 -11.04 -3.60 -0.82
C LEU A 14 -11.17 -2.14 -1.24
N PHE A 15 -10.72 -1.26 -0.37
CA PHE A 15 -10.84 0.19 -0.55
C PHE A 15 -9.47 0.85 -0.49
N LEU A 16 -9.34 1.93 -1.25
CA LEU A 16 -8.18 2.80 -1.26
C LEU A 16 -8.64 4.21 -0.88
N GLY A 17 -7.92 4.85 0.02
CA GLY A 17 -8.33 6.18 0.48
C GLY A 17 -7.21 7.02 1.06
N ASN A 18 -7.61 8.20 1.53
CA ASN A 18 -6.74 9.14 2.21
C ASN A 18 -6.90 9.04 3.73
N ILE A 19 -6.15 9.87 4.46
CA ILE A 19 -6.16 9.85 5.92
C ILE A 19 -7.51 10.30 6.50
N MET A 20 -8.25 11.13 5.77
CA MET A 20 -9.57 11.56 6.21
C MET A 20 -10.55 10.39 6.30
N ALA A 21 -10.48 9.47 5.33
CA ALA A 21 -11.29 8.25 5.36
C ALA A 21 -10.95 7.38 6.58
N ALA A 22 -9.64 7.20 6.85
CA ALA A 22 -9.19 6.39 7.98
C ALA A 22 -9.56 6.98 9.34
N ARG A 23 -9.70 8.30 9.42
CA ARG A 23 -10.10 9.02 10.65
C ARG A 23 -11.60 9.22 10.79
N SER A 24 -12.38 8.83 9.79
CA SER A 24 -13.83 9.03 9.78
C SER A 24 -14.56 7.77 10.25
N THR A 25 -15.05 7.77 11.47
CA THR A 25 -15.88 6.68 12.00
C THR A 25 -17.04 6.37 11.07
N ARG A 26 -17.68 7.40 10.52
CA ARG A 26 -18.78 7.25 9.57
C ARG A 26 -18.34 6.48 8.32
N SER A 27 -17.24 6.90 7.71
CA SER A 27 -16.70 6.26 6.50
C SER A 27 -16.35 4.78 6.75
N LEU A 28 -15.73 4.49 7.89
CA LEU A 28 -15.38 3.12 8.25
C LEU A 28 -16.61 2.25 8.47
N THR A 29 -17.62 2.78 9.15
CA THR A 29 -18.87 2.07 9.45
C THR A 29 -19.69 1.83 8.19
N GLU A 30 -19.88 2.86 7.36
CA GLU A 30 -20.65 2.74 6.10
C GLU A 30 -20.06 1.71 5.15
N ASN A 31 -18.75 1.59 5.11
CA ASN A 31 -18.05 0.64 4.25
C ASN A 31 -17.75 -0.68 4.95
N ARG A 32 -18.20 -0.86 6.17
CA ARG A 32 -18.02 -2.08 6.97
C ARG A 32 -16.58 -2.50 7.11
N ILE A 33 -15.67 -1.53 7.25
CA ILE A 33 -14.24 -1.78 7.32
C ILE A 33 -13.90 -2.57 8.59
N THR A 34 -13.22 -3.69 8.42
CA THR A 34 -12.76 -4.57 9.51
C THR A 34 -11.25 -4.53 9.69
N HIS A 35 -10.53 -4.12 8.65
CA HIS A 35 -9.07 -4.10 8.63
C HIS A 35 -8.59 -2.82 7.97
N ILE A 36 -7.51 -2.24 8.51
CA ILE A 36 -6.88 -1.06 7.93
C ILE A 36 -5.39 -1.33 7.73
N VAL A 37 -4.88 -0.96 6.57
CA VAL A 37 -3.44 -0.86 6.31
C VAL A 37 -3.11 0.62 6.20
N SER A 38 -2.38 1.15 7.17
CA SER A 38 -1.94 2.55 7.18
C SER A 38 -0.50 2.64 6.68
N VAL A 39 -0.33 3.23 5.50
CA VAL A 39 0.97 3.38 4.84
C VAL A 39 1.46 4.81 5.06
N CYS A 40 1.71 5.15 6.31
CA CYS A 40 2.14 6.49 6.73
C CYS A 40 2.66 6.45 8.16
N THR A 41 3.24 7.56 8.58
CA THR A 41 3.76 7.72 9.96
C THR A 41 2.76 8.46 10.87
N ASP A 42 1.66 8.94 10.30
CA ASP A 42 0.65 9.71 11.01
C ASP A 42 -0.19 8.82 11.94
N HIS A 43 -0.64 9.41 13.05
CA HIS A 43 -1.48 8.69 14.01
C HIS A 43 -2.90 8.49 13.49
N ILE A 44 -3.42 7.27 13.66
CA ILE A 44 -4.77 6.88 13.24
C ILE A 44 -5.55 6.37 14.46
N PRO A 45 -6.71 6.98 14.80
CA PRO A 45 -7.50 6.55 15.97
C PRO A 45 -7.94 5.09 15.92
N ALA A 46 -8.09 4.50 14.73
CA ALA A 46 -8.46 3.10 14.57
C ALA A 46 -7.42 2.12 15.11
N GLU A 47 -6.25 2.61 15.54
CA GLU A 47 -5.24 1.79 16.22
C GLU A 47 -5.65 1.38 17.62
N LEU A 48 -6.66 2.02 18.18
CA LEU A 48 -7.14 1.69 19.52
C LEU A 48 -7.83 0.33 19.50
N PRO A 49 -7.50 -0.58 20.44
CA PRO A 49 -8.12 -1.91 20.49
C PRO A 49 -9.65 -1.85 20.59
N GLU A 50 -10.20 -0.81 21.22
CA GLU A 50 -11.64 -0.62 21.39
C GLU A 50 -12.37 -0.40 20.07
N ALA A 51 -11.66 -0.01 19.02
CA ALA A 51 -12.27 0.19 17.70
C ALA A 51 -12.71 -1.12 17.05
N GLY A 52 -12.18 -2.25 17.51
CA GLY A 52 -12.50 -3.57 16.96
C GLY A 52 -11.96 -3.79 15.54
N ILE A 53 -11.05 -2.95 15.07
CA ILE A 53 -10.46 -3.02 13.73
C ILE A 53 -9.06 -3.61 13.85
N CYS A 54 -8.76 -4.60 13.00
CA CYS A 54 -7.40 -5.12 12.87
C CYS A 54 -6.58 -4.13 12.05
N HIS A 55 -5.43 -3.71 12.58
CA HIS A 55 -4.65 -2.64 11.99
C HIS A 55 -3.22 -3.10 11.70
N MET A 56 -2.77 -2.87 10.46
CA MET A 56 -1.38 -3.02 10.06
C MET A 56 -0.83 -1.65 9.72
N ARG A 57 0.35 -1.34 10.22
CA ARG A 57 1.01 -0.06 9.97
C ARG A 57 2.31 -0.29 9.22
N ILE A 58 2.49 0.47 8.14
CA ILE A 58 3.74 0.53 7.38
C ILE A 58 4.23 1.98 7.48
N GLY A 59 5.20 2.22 8.35
CA GLY A 59 5.70 3.56 8.65
C GLY A 59 6.73 4.03 7.63
N VAL A 60 6.29 4.35 6.41
CA VAL A 60 7.15 4.88 5.35
C VAL A 60 6.69 6.26 4.92
N GLU A 61 7.63 7.08 4.50
CA GLU A 61 7.35 8.39 3.92
C GLU A 61 7.16 8.27 2.41
N ASP A 62 6.48 9.28 1.82
CA ASP A 62 6.24 9.32 0.38
C ASP A 62 7.45 9.95 -0.33
N VAL A 63 8.54 9.22 -0.34
CA VAL A 63 9.77 9.59 -1.04
C VAL A 63 10.25 8.40 -1.86
N ASP A 64 10.89 8.68 -2.99
CA ASP A 64 11.25 7.63 -3.96
C ASP A 64 12.32 6.67 -3.46
N TYR A 65 13.05 7.02 -2.41
CA TYR A 65 14.07 6.16 -1.80
C TYR A 65 13.59 5.44 -0.53
N ALA A 66 12.33 5.58 -0.13
CA ALA A 66 11.78 4.80 0.98
C ALA A 66 11.64 3.33 0.56
N ASP A 67 11.97 2.44 1.49
CA ASP A 67 11.85 1.00 1.22
C ASP A 67 10.44 0.52 1.54
N LEU A 68 9.56 0.58 0.55
CA LEU A 68 8.23 -0.02 0.62
C LEU A 68 8.29 -1.51 0.27
N LEU A 69 9.21 -1.89 -0.61
CA LEU A 69 9.32 -3.23 -1.18
C LEU A 69 9.37 -4.33 -0.13
N ILE A 70 10.17 -4.14 0.93
CA ILE A 70 10.32 -5.14 1.98
C ILE A 70 9.00 -5.42 2.73
N HIS A 71 8.09 -4.47 2.75
CA HIS A 71 6.80 -4.57 3.45
C HIS A 71 5.69 -5.20 2.60
N LEU A 72 5.88 -5.28 1.28
CA LEU A 72 4.82 -5.72 0.37
C LEU A 72 4.34 -7.16 0.63
N PRO A 73 5.22 -8.16 0.90
CA PRO A 73 4.73 -9.50 1.19
C PRO A 73 3.79 -9.56 2.40
N SER A 74 4.16 -8.89 3.48
CA SER A 74 3.34 -8.84 4.70
C SER A 74 2.00 -8.14 4.46
N ALA A 75 2.03 -7.04 3.71
CA ALA A 75 0.81 -6.31 3.35
C ALA A 75 -0.13 -7.17 2.51
N CYS A 76 0.40 -7.88 1.51
CA CYS A 76 -0.40 -8.76 0.65
C CYS A 76 -1.03 -9.88 1.47
N ARG A 77 -0.29 -10.51 2.38
CA ARG A 77 -0.82 -11.55 3.26
C ARG A 77 -1.90 -11.02 4.20
N PHE A 78 -1.69 -9.84 4.78
CA PHE A 78 -2.67 -9.22 5.67
C PHE A 78 -3.98 -8.96 4.92
N ILE A 79 -3.91 -8.36 3.73
CA ILE A 79 -5.10 -8.07 2.91
C ILE A 79 -5.79 -9.38 2.52
N ASP A 80 -5.04 -10.36 2.03
CA ASP A 80 -5.59 -11.64 1.58
C ASP A 80 -6.30 -12.37 2.72
N THR A 81 -5.67 -12.46 3.88
CA THR A 81 -6.27 -13.10 5.06
C THR A 81 -7.56 -12.41 5.48
N ALA A 82 -7.58 -11.08 5.48
CA ALA A 82 -8.78 -10.30 5.81
C ALA A 82 -9.92 -10.59 4.82
N LEU A 83 -9.62 -10.57 3.51
CA LEU A 83 -10.64 -10.82 2.50
C LEU A 83 -11.16 -12.26 2.54
N ARG A 84 -10.30 -13.23 2.79
CA ARG A 84 -10.71 -14.64 2.91
C ARG A 84 -11.60 -14.89 4.12
N SER A 85 -11.44 -14.11 5.18
CA SER A 85 -12.27 -14.23 6.39
C SER A 85 -13.60 -13.45 6.29
N GLY A 86 -13.90 -12.88 5.11
CA GLY A 86 -15.12 -12.12 4.89
C GLY A 86 -15.03 -10.65 5.29
N GLY A 87 -13.83 -10.16 5.62
CA GLY A 87 -13.62 -8.77 6.02
C GLY A 87 -13.58 -7.80 4.85
N ALA A 88 -13.55 -6.52 5.18
CA ALA A 88 -13.33 -5.42 4.24
C ALA A 88 -12.13 -4.61 4.70
N VAL A 89 -11.25 -4.28 3.75
CA VAL A 89 -9.96 -3.65 4.03
C VAL A 89 -9.92 -2.24 3.44
N LEU A 90 -9.47 -1.28 4.24
CA LEU A 90 -9.08 0.05 3.77
C LEU A 90 -7.55 0.13 3.78
N VAL A 91 -6.97 0.42 2.62
CA VAL A 91 -5.55 0.78 2.50
C VAL A 91 -5.48 2.27 2.27
N HIS A 92 -4.75 2.99 3.11
CA HIS A 92 -4.68 4.44 3.00
C HIS A 92 -3.26 4.96 3.27
N CYS A 93 -3.02 6.18 2.84
CA CYS A 93 -1.87 6.99 3.27
C CYS A 93 -2.39 8.39 3.60
N VAL A 94 -1.62 9.45 3.41
CA VAL A 94 -2.13 10.81 3.70
C VAL A 94 -3.08 11.27 2.61
N GLN A 95 -2.67 11.23 1.34
CA GLN A 95 -3.49 11.69 0.22
C GLN A 95 -4.21 10.58 -0.54
N GLY A 96 -3.79 9.32 -0.35
CA GLY A 96 -4.36 8.20 -1.09
C GLY A 96 -3.94 8.20 -2.56
N ILE A 97 -2.74 8.69 -2.87
CA ILE A 97 -2.24 8.87 -4.24
C ILE A 97 -1.04 7.98 -4.53
N SER A 98 -0.09 7.87 -3.60
CA SER A 98 1.21 7.24 -3.86
C SER A 98 1.45 5.97 -3.03
N ARG A 99 1.68 6.11 -1.73
CA ARG A 99 2.05 5.00 -0.84
C ARG A 99 1.00 3.90 -0.81
N SER A 100 -0.23 4.25 -0.51
CA SER A 100 -1.34 3.30 -0.45
C SER A 100 -1.68 2.73 -1.83
N ALA A 101 -1.60 3.54 -2.87
CA ALA A 101 -1.84 3.08 -4.23
C ALA A 101 -0.82 2.01 -4.64
N ALA A 102 0.45 2.18 -4.25
CA ALA A 102 1.49 1.18 -4.51
C ALA A 102 1.21 -0.14 -3.78
N VAL A 103 0.76 -0.08 -2.52
CA VAL A 103 0.40 -1.30 -1.77
C VAL A 103 -0.76 -2.03 -2.41
N VAL A 104 -1.82 -1.32 -2.80
CA VAL A 104 -2.97 -1.94 -3.47
C VAL A 104 -2.57 -2.53 -4.82
N ALA A 105 -1.74 -1.82 -5.59
CA ALA A 105 -1.22 -2.34 -6.86
C ALA A 105 -0.42 -3.64 -6.63
N ALA A 106 0.44 -3.67 -5.61
CA ALA A 106 1.20 -4.87 -5.26
C ALA A 106 0.28 -6.05 -4.94
N TYR A 107 -0.81 -5.80 -4.20
CA TYR A 107 -1.79 -6.83 -3.90
C TYR A 107 -2.46 -7.36 -5.18
N MET A 108 -2.82 -6.47 -6.11
CA MET A 108 -3.39 -6.87 -7.40
C MET A 108 -2.41 -7.70 -8.23
N MET A 109 -1.13 -7.31 -8.24
CA MET A 109 -0.08 -8.09 -8.89
C MET A 109 0.01 -9.50 -8.31
N TRP A 110 0.09 -9.58 -7.00
CA TRP A 110 0.27 -10.83 -6.27
C TRP A 110 -0.96 -11.74 -6.37
N SER A 111 -2.15 -11.19 -6.21
CA SER A 111 -3.39 -11.97 -6.17
C SER A 111 -3.97 -12.34 -7.53
N ARG A 112 -3.77 -11.48 -8.54
CA ARG A 112 -4.33 -11.66 -9.89
C ARG A 112 -3.28 -11.95 -10.95
N ARG A 113 -2.02 -12.07 -10.57
CA ARG A 113 -0.91 -12.32 -11.49
C ARG A 113 -0.78 -11.24 -12.57
N LEU A 114 -1.01 -10.00 -12.19
CA LEU A 114 -0.84 -8.85 -13.07
C LEU A 114 0.59 -8.33 -12.97
N ASN A 115 1.09 -7.71 -14.05
CA ASN A 115 2.33 -6.95 -13.96
C ASN A 115 2.06 -5.57 -13.34
N ALA A 116 3.11 -4.81 -13.07
CA ALA A 116 2.98 -3.50 -12.42
C ALA A 116 2.09 -2.54 -13.20
N THR A 117 2.26 -2.46 -14.53
CA THR A 117 1.47 -1.58 -15.39
C THR A 117 -0.01 -1.94 -15.34
N GLN A 118 -0.33 -3.21 -15.48
CA GLN A 118 -1.70 -3.71 -15.43
C GLN A 118 -2.35 -3.44 -14.07
N ALA A 119 -1.63 -3.70 -12.99
CA ALA A 119 -2.12 -3.46 -11.64
C ALA A 119 -2.41 -1.98 -11.39
N LEU A 120 -1.51 -1.09 -11.82
CA LEU A 120 -1.70 0.35 -11.69
C LEU A 120 -2.92 0.83 -12.49
N GLU A 121 -3.18 0.26 -13.66
CA GLU A 121 -4.37 0.58 -14.44
C GLU A 121 -5.66 0.18 -13.71
N VAL A 122 -5.68 -1.01 -13.11
CA VAL A 122 -6.83 -1.45 -12.31
C VAL A 122 -7.09 -0.48 -11.16
N VAL A 123 -6.05 -0.10 -10.43
CA VAL A 123 -6.19 0.82 -9.29
C VAL A 123 -6.61 2.21 -9.78
N ARG A 124 -6.04 2.69 -10.87
CA ARG A 124 -6.37 4.01 -11.43
C ARG A 124 -7.81 4.07 -11.92
N HIS A 125 -8.34 2.96 -12.43
CA HIS A 125 -9.75 2.89 -12.82
C HIS A 125 -10.69 3.11 -11.63
N ALA A 126 -10.30 2.62 -10.46
CA ALA A 126 -11.08 2.81 -9.24
C ALA A 126 -10.88 4.20 -8.61
N ARG A 127 -9.67 4.74 -8.71
CA ARG A 127 -9.28 6.04 -8.14
C ARG A 127 -8.32 6.72 -9.13
N ASP A 128 -8.85 7.58 -9.97
CA ASP A 128 -8.16 8.11 -11.15
C ASP A 128 -6.94 8.99 -10.86
N GLN A 129 -6.84 9.54 -9.66
CA GLN A 129 -5.76 10.46 -9.28
C GLN A 129 -4.51 9.75 -8.75
N ILE A 130 -4.50 8.42 -8.66
CA ILE A 130 -3.33 7.73 -8.10
C ILE A 130 -2.08 7.96 -8.96
N TRP A 131 -0.98 8.17 -8.28
CA TRP A 131 0.33 8.32 -8.90
C TRP A 131 1.42 7.93 -7.92
N PRO A 132 1.78 6.64 -7.83
CA PRO A 132 2.93 6.24 -7.00
C PRO A 132 4.18 6.98 -7.45
N ASN A 133 5.00 7.41 -6.51
CA ASN A 133 6.25 8.07 -6.87
C ASN A 133 7.14 7.14 -7.71
N PRO A 134 8.11 7.69 -8.48
CA PRO A 134 8.92 6.85 -9.38
C PRO A 134 9.67 5.71 -8.69
N GLY A 135 10.13 5.91 -7.45
CA GLY A 135 10.79 4.86 -6.69
C GLY A 135 9.85 3.71 -6.36
N PHE A 136 8.61 4.02 -6.00
CA PHE A 136 7.61 2.98 -5.73
C PHE A 136 7.18 2.26 -7.00
N GLN A 137 7.11 2.95 -8.13
CA GLN A 137 6.84 2.29 -9.41
C GLN A 137 7.95 1.28 -9.76
N GLU A 138 9.21 1.65 -9.56
CA GLU A 138 10.34 0.74 -9.71
C GLU A 138 10.21 -0.46 -8.75
N GLN A 139 9.85 -0.20 -7.49
CA GLN A 139 9.71 -1.26 -6.49
C GLN A 139 8.59 -2.25 -6.82
N LEU A 140 7.52 -1.82 -7.49
CA LEU A 140 6.49 -2.73 -7.97
C LEU A 140 7.05 -3.70 -9.02
N VAL A 141 7.87 -3.22 -9.94
CA VAL A 141 8.54 -4.07 -10.92
C VAL A 141 9.48 -5.06 -10.21
N LEU A 142 10.25 -4.57 -9.24
CA LEU A 142 11.14 -5.42 -8.45
C LEU A 142 10.39 -6.47 -7.64
N PHE A 143 9.19 -6.15 -7.16
CA PHE A 143 8.35 -7.09 -6.42
C PHE A 143 8.06 -8.34 -7.25
N GLU A 144 7.69 -8.17 -8.51
CA GLU A 144 7.49 -9.29 -9.43
C GLU A 144 8.80 -10.05 -9.68
N LEU A 145 9.90 -9.33 -9.94
CA LEU A 145 11.21 -9.94 -10.19
C LEU A 145 11.71 -10.73 -8.98
N CYS A 146 11.38 -10.31 -7.77
CA CYS A 146 11.67 -11.05 -6.54
C CYS A 146 10.74 -12.25 -6.33
N GLN A 147 9.88 -12.56 -7.30
CA GLN A 147 8.85 -13.59 -7.18
C GLN A 147 7.99 -13.36 -5.93
N TYR A 148 7.65 -12.09 -5.68
CA TYR A 148 6.83 -11.61 -4.56
C TYR A 148 7.42 -11.92 -3.17
N ALA A 149 8.74 -12.17 -3.10
CA ALA A 149 9.43 -12.53 -1.86
C ALA A 149 10.73 -11.73 -1.66
N PRO A 150 10.67 -10.39 -1.69
CA PRO A 150 11.84 -9.59 -1.32
C PRO A 150 12.21 -9.86 0.14
N SER A 151 13.50 -9.99 0.41
CA SER A 151 14.00 -10.24 1.76
C SER A 151 15.49 -9.93 1.81
N PRO A 152 16.09 -9.82 3.01
CA PRO A 152 17.53 -9.65 3.14
C PRO A 152 18.38 -10.76 2.51
N SER A 153 17.77 -11.90 2.19
CA SER A 153 18.44 -13.02 1.50
C SER A 153 18.08 -13.13 0.02
N ASN A 154 17.18 -12.28 -0.48
CA ASN A 154 16.84 -12.25 -1.90
C ASN A 154 17.86 -11.41 -2.68
N GLY A 155 18.52 -12.02 -3.66
CA GLY A 155 19.61 -11.37 -4.39
C GLY A 155 19.19 -10.10 -5.14
N ILE A 156 17.99 -10.08 -5.71
CA ILE A 156 17.46 -8.92 -6.44
C ILE A 156 17.22 -7.77 -5.47
N TYR A 157 16.59 -8.04 -4.34
CA TYR A 157 16.35 -7.05 -3.30
C TYR A 157 17.66 -6.49 -2.74
N VAL A 158 18.62 -7.36 -2.40
CA VAL A 158 19.91 -6.95 -1.84
C VAL A 158 20.66 -6.06 -2.84
N LYS A 159 20.69 -6.43 -4.12
CA LYS A 159 21.33 -5.62 -5.15
C LYS A 159 20.70 -4.24 -5.28
N TRP A 160 19.38 -4.16 -5.29
CA TRP A 160 18.65 -2.89 -5.34
C TRP A 160 18.97 -2.02 -4.12
N ARG A 161 18.93 -2.59 -2.92
CA ARG A 161 19.24 -1.87 -1.68
C ARG A 161 20.67 -1.34 -1.69
N THR A 162 21.62 -2.14 -2.10
CA THR A 162 23.02 -1.74 -2.16
C THR A 162 23.22 -0.56 -3.12
N GLN A 163 22.60 -0.61 -4.29
CA GLN A 163 22.67 0.48 -5.27
C GLN A 163 21.99 1.74 -4.75
N LEU A 164 20.85 1.61 -4.10
CA LEU A 164 20.13 2.73 -3.50
C LEU A 164 20.96 3.41 -2.43
N GLU A 165 21.55 2.64 -1.53
CA GLU A 165 22.40 3.18 -0.45
C GLU A 165 23.61 3.93 -0.99
N ARG A 166 24.21 3.43 -2.05
CA ARG A 166 25.33 4.13 -2.73
C ARG A 166 24.87 5.46 -3.32
N ARG A 167 23.71 5.50 -3.95
CA ARG A 167 23.17 6.75 -4.52
C ARG A 167 22.82 7.75 -3.42
N LEU A 168 22.24 7.30 -2.31
CA LEU A 168 21.90 8.15 -1.17
C LEU A 168 23.17 8.73 -0.53
N ALA A 169 24.19 7.91 -0.33
CA ALA A 169 25.47 8.36 0.22
C ALA A 169 26.14 9.40 -0.69
N ALA A 170 26.13 9.20 -2.00
CA ALA A 170 26.67 10.14 -2.99
C ALA A 170 25.91 11.46 -2.99
N ALA A 171 24.62 11.45 -2.69
CA ALA A 171 23.77 12.64 -2.60
C ALA A 171 23.77 13.30 -1.22
N GLY A 172 24.50 12.73 -0.24
CA GLY A 172 24.51 13.23 1.13
C GLY A 172 23.20 12.99 1.91
N LEU A 173 22.37 12.07 1.44
CA LEU A 173 21.07 11.75 2.04
C LEU A 173 21.21 10.54 2.98
N ARG A 174 21.77 10.77 4.17
CA ARG A 174 21.85 9.75 5.21
C ARG A 174 21.70 10.33 6.57
#